data_7e34eb0b13ad49b326cf1beb0f5dce90
#
_entry.id   7e34eb0b13ad49b326cf1beb0f5dce90
#
_cell.length_a   1.000
_cell.length_b   1.000
_cell.length_c   1.000
_cell.angle_alpha   90.00
_cell.angle_beta   90.00
_cell.angle_gamma   90.00
#
_symmetry.space_group_name_H-M   'P 1'
#
loop_
_entity.id
_entity.type
_entity.pdbx_description
1 polymer ?
#
loop_
_entity_poly.entity_id
_entity_poly.type
_entity_poly.pdbx_seq_one_letter_code
_entity_poly.pdbx_strand_id
1 'polypeptide(L)'
;MEHSNRWRILDIVIAAIIAVASGVLFWAWDIVCAAPTNLFASLLPGAEGLSNGFWLFAGPLAAIIVRKPGAALFAETLAAFVELMLGNQWGVGGSLIVGIIQGVGAELAFIFFMYKTWNLLSTAISGSLAGVACFIYNWVSGGQGWSTQYIVANLITSIISGFIVAGVVVWFVQKALAATGVLDRFESGRPQALV
;
A
#
# COMPACT_ATOMS: atom_id res chain seq x y z
N MET A 1 -12.26 -7.93 25.28
CA MET A 1 -10.82 -7.64 25.52
C MET A 1 -10.52 -6.28 24.92
N GLU A 2 -10.01 -5.34 25.71
CA GLU A 2 -9.61 -4.03 25.19
C GLU A 2 -8.52 -4.20 24.11
N HIS A 3 -8.73 -3.62 22.96
CA HIS A 3 -7.79 -3.63 21.85
C HIS A 3 -6.57 -2.80 22.26
N SER A 4 -5.46 -3.44 22.62
CA SER A 4 -4.25 -2.71 23.01
C SER A 4 -3.53 -2.15 21.78
N ASN A 5 -3.42 -0.83 21.70
CA ASN A 5 -2.66 -0.13 20.64
C ASN A 5 -1.13 -0.23 20.82
N ARG A 6 -0.66 -0.89 21.87
CA ARG A 6 0.79 -1.04 22.12
C ARG A 6 1.39 -2.07 21.17
N TRP A 7 2.51 -1.72 20.58
CA TRP A 7 3.29 -2.62 19.75
C TRP A 7 4.02 -3.66 20.62
N ARG A 8 3.94 -4.91 20.19
CA ARG A 8 4.77 -6.01 20.71
C ARG A 8 5.96 -6.22 19.78
N ILE A 9 7.03 -6.84 20.25
CA ILE A 9 8.19 -7.21 19.43
C ILE A 9 7.73 -8.03 18.20
N LEU A 10 6.79 -8.95 18.39
CA LEU A 10 6.24 -9.76 17.31
C LEU A 10 5.55 -8.90 16.23
N ASP A 11 4.85 -7.85 16.62
CA ASP A 11 4.16 -6.95 15.68
C ASP A 11 5.20 -6.22 14.79
N ILE A 12 6.31 -5.76 15.40
CA ILE A 12 7.42 -5.11 14.69
C ILE A 12 8.08 -6.08 13.70
N VAL A 13 8.41 -7.29 14.16
CA VAL A 13 9.10 -8.30 13.34
C VAL A 13 8.24 -8.68 12.13
N ILE A 14 6.95 -8.93 12.32
CA ILE A 14 6.06 -9.31 11.20
C ILE A 14 5.84 -8.13 10.25
N ALA A 15 5.64 -6.92 10.76
CA ALA A 15 5.55 -5.74 9.89
C ALA A 15 6.83 -5.54 9.07
N ALA A 16 8.00 -5.76 9.66
CA ALA A 16 9.28 -5.69 8.96
C ALA A 16 9.44 -6.79 7.91
N ILE A 17 9.04 -8.03 8.21
CA ILE A 17 9.07 -9.14 7.24
C ILE A 17 8.16 -8.82 6.05
N ILE A 18 6.94 -8.35 6.30
CA ILE A 18 6.02 -7.92 5.23
C ILE A 18 6.65 -6.81 4.40
N ALA A 19 7.24 -5.81 5.04
CA ALA A 19 7.87 -4.69 4.35
C ALA A 19 9.06 -5.13 3.48
N VAL A 20 9.93 -6.00 3.99
CA VAL A 20 11.09 -6.51 3.22
C VAL A 20 10.61 -7.35 2.02
N ALA A 21 9.66 -8.25 2.23
CA ALA A 21 9.10 -9.05 1.13
C ALA A 21 8.42 -8.15 0.08
N SER A 22 7.66 -7.15 0.52
CA SER A 22 7.02 -6.18 -0.37
C SER A 22 8.03 -5.34 -1.14
N GLY A 23 9.10 -4.87 -0.50
CA GLY A 23 10.15 -4.09 -1.15
C GLY A 23 10.88 -4.87 -2.25
N VAL A 24 11.09 -6.18 -2.06
CA VAL A 24 11.61 -7.06 -3.13
C VAL A 24 10.61 -7.14 -4.29
N LEU A 25 9.30 -7.22 -4.00
CA LEU A 25 8.27 -7.24 -5.04
C LEU A 25 8.14 -5.89 -5.76
N PHE A 26 8.32 -4.76 -5.06
CA PHE A 26 8.37 -3.43 -5.66
C PHE A 26 9.54 -3.32 -6.64
N TRP A 27 10.73 -3.73 -6.21
CA TRP A 27 11.90 -3.80 -7.08
C TRP A 27 11.68 -4.71 -8.30
N ALA A 28 11.08 -5.89 -8.11
CA ALA A 28 10.76 -6.77 -9.24
C ALA A 28 9.73 -6.14 -10.19
N TRP A 29 8.77 -5.39 -9.64
CA TRP A 29 7.81 -4.63 -10.44
C TRP A 29 8.48 -3.51 -11.24
N ASP A 30 9.46 -2.80 -10.70
CA ASP A 30 10.25 -1.79 -11.42
C ASP A 30 10.85 -2.32 -12.71
N ILE A 31 11.30 -3.58 -12.70
CA ILE A 31 11.92 -4.21 -13.88
C ILE A 31 10.90 -4.42 -15.01
N VAL A 32 9.65 -4.74 -14.67
CA VAL A 32 8.65 -5.15 -15.67
C VAL A 32 7.56 -4.09 -15.90
N CYS A 33 7.42 -3.07 -15.04
CA CYS A 33 6.32 -2.12 -15.05
C CYS A 33 6.22 -1.29 -16.34
N ALA A 34 7.33 -1.08 -17.05
CA ALA A 34 7.35 -0.24 -18.25
C ALA A 34 6.37 -0.75 -19.33
N ALA A 35 6.25 -2.06 -19.52
CA ALA A 35 5.37 -2.63 -20.53
C ALA A 35 3.87 -2.37 -20.23
N PRO A 36 3.31 -2.75 -19.07
CA PRO A 36 1.91 -2.46 -18.75
C PRO A 36 1.63 -0.94 -18.63
N THR A 37 2.57 -0.15 -18.09
CA THR A 37 2.40 1.30 -17.97
C THR A 37 2.27 1.96 -19.34
N ASN A 38 3.13 1.61 -20.31
CA ASN A 38 3.06 2.10 -21.68
C ASN A 38 1.78 1.63 -22.40
N LEU A 39 1.34 0.40 -22.13
CA LEU A 39 0.07 -0.09 -22.68
C LEU A 39 -1.10 0.76 -22.18
N PHE A 40 -1.20 1.01 -20.88
CA PHE A 40 -2.25 1.85 -20.32
C PHE A 40 -2.19 3.29 -20.84
N ALA A 41 -1.01 3.89 -20.92
CA ALA A 41 -0.83 5.23 -21.47
C ALA A 41 -1.25 5.32 -22.94
N SER A 42 -1.07 4.27 -23.72
CA SER A 42 -1.49 4.22 -25.13
C SER A 42 -3.01 4.13 -25.31
N LEU A 43 -3.73 3.57 -24.33
CA LEU A 43 -5.18 3.46 -24.34
C LEU A 43 -5.86 4.78 -23.97
N LEU A 44 -5.35 5.44 -22.94
CA LEU A 44 -5.84 6.73 -22.46
C LEU A 44 -4.73 7.46 -21.71
N PRO A 45 -4.39 8.70 -22.10
CA PRO A 45 -3.46 9.52 -21.34
C PRO A 45 -3.92 9.68 -19.87
N GLY A 46 -3.06 9.30 -18.91
CA GLY A 46 -3.37 9.25 -17.49
C GLY A 46 -3.78 7.85 -16.98
N ALA A 47 -4.03 6.88 -17.86
CA ALA A 47 -4.36 5.51 -17.45
C ALA A 47 -3.16 4.73 -16.87
N GLU A 48 -1.95 5.19 -17.06
CA GLU A 48 -0.74 4.64 -16.42
C GLU A 48 -0.83 4.63 -14.89
N GLY A 49 -1.69 5.45 -14.29
CA GLY A 49 -2.02 5.39 -12.87
C GLY A 49 -2.51 4.01 -12.40
N LEU A 50 -3.01 3.16 -13.32
CA LEU A 50 -3.38 1.77 -13.01
C LEU A 50 -2.19 0.91 -12.58
N SER A 51 -0.96 1.29 -12.94
CA SER A 51 0.26 0.60 -12.51
C SER A 51 0.65 0.93 -11.07
N ASN A 52 0.18 2.04 -10.50
CA ASN A 52 0.63 2.53 -9.19
C ASN A 52 0.30 1.59 -8.03
N GLY A 53 -0.80 0.85 -8.10
CA GLY A 53 -1.25 -0.05 -7.02
C GLY A 53 -0.23 -1.09 -6.58
N PHE A 54 0.70 -1.45 -7.46
CA PHE A 54 1.76 -2.42 -7.18
C PHE A 54 2.86 -1.89 -6.25
N TRP A 55 2.95 -0.56 -6.03
CA TRP A 55 3.84 0.04 -5.04
C TRP A 55 3.12 0.50 -3.76
N LEU A 56 1.84 0.13 -3.57
CA LEU A 56 0.99 0.67 -2.51
C LEU A 56 0.53 -0.39 -1.50
N PHE A 57 0.87 -1.66 -1.70
CA PHE A 57 0.21 -2.75 -0.97
C PHE A 57 0.88 -3.09 0.37
N ALA A 58 2.14 -2.72 0.59
CA ALA A 58 2.89 -3.08 1.80
C ALA A 58 2.25 -2.50 3.07
N GLY A 59 1.86 -1.23 3.00
CA GLY A 59 1.21 -0.52 4.10
C GLY A 59 -0.13 -1.15 4.49
N PRO A 60 -1.12 -1.22 3.59
CA PRO A 60 -2.41 -1.85 3.87
C PRO A 60 -2.28 -3.29 4.34
N LEU A 61 -1.34 -4.09 3.77
CA LEU A 61 -1.12 -5.48 4.17
C LEU A 61 -0.60 -5.59 5.61
N ALA A 62 0.41 -4.81 5.97
CA ALA A 62 0.92 -4.81 7.33
C ALA A 62 -0.13 -4.33 8.32
N ALA A 63 -0.88 -3.28 7.98
CA ALA A 63 -1.91 -2.73 8.85
C ALA A 63 -3.03 -3.73 9.14
N ILE A 64 -3.57 -4.41 8.11
CA ILE A 64 -4.67 -5.37 8.29
C ILE A 64 -4.22 -6.63 9.05
N ILE A 65 -2.94 -7.00 8.98
CA ILE A 65 -2.38 -8.13 9.71
C ILE A 65 -2.06 -7.76 11.17
N VAL A 66 -1.28 -6.70 11.37
CA VAL A 66 -0.74 -6.33 12.69
C VAL A 66 -1.77 -5.57 13.53
N ARG A 67 -2.65 -4.79 12.89
CA ARG A 67 -3.72 -4.00 13.51
C ARG A 67 -3.22 -3.05 14.60
N LYS A 68 -2.12 -2.33 14.30
CA LYS A 68 -1.53 -1.34 15.20
C LYS A 68 -1.39 0.02 14.53
N PRO A 69 -1.57 1.12 15.28
CA PRO A 69 -1.31 2.46 14.77
C PRO A 69 0.12 2.58 14.21
N GLY A 70 0.24 3.18 13.03
CA GLY A 70 1.52 3.36 12.35
C GLY A 70 2.00 2.17 11.53
N ALA A 71 1.25 1.05 11.48
CA ALA A 71 1.70 -0.15 10.79
C ALA A 71 1.78 0.02 9.27
N ALA A 72 0.83 0.75 8.67
CA ALA A 72 0.88 1.05 7.25
C ALA A 72 2.05 1.97 6.91
N LEU A 73 2.21 3.06 7.65
CA LEU A 73 3.32 3.99 7.45
C LEU A 73 4.68 3.30 7.58
N PHE A 74 4.86 2.51 8.64
CA PHE A 74 6.11 1.79 8.88
C PHE A 74 6.44 0.83 7.75
N ALA A 75 5.48 0.00 7.34
CA ALA A 75 5.75 -1.04 6.35
C ALA A 75 5.95 -0.46 4.94
N GLU A 76 5.17 0.56 4.54
CA GLU A 76 5.32 1.19 3.24
C GLU A 76 6.67 1.91 3.12
N THR A 77 7.05 2.67 4.15
CA THR A 77 8.35 3.36 4.19
C THR A 77 9.51 2.37 4.15
N LEU A 78 9.43 1.29 4.92
CA LEU A 78 10.49 0.28 4.96
C LEU A 78 10.54 -0.51 3.64
N ALA A 79 9.41 -0.80 2.99
CA ALA A 79 9.38 -1.45 1.68
C ALA A 79 10.05 -0.58 0.61
N ALA A 80 9.74 0.71 0.57
CA ALA A 80 10.39 1.67 -0.31
C ALA A 80 11.91 1.80 -0.04
N PHE A 81 12.33 1.69 1.23
CA PHE A 81 13.74 1.65 1.57
C PHE A 81 14.44 0.39 1.04
N VAL A 82 13.81 -0.77 1.18
CA VAL A 82 14.35 -2.05 0.65
C VAL A 82 14.45 -2.01 -0.86
N GLU A 83 13.41 -1.55 -1.55
CA GLU A 83 13.40 -1.33 -3.00
C GLU A 83 14.58 -0.44 -3.44
N LEU A 84 14.79 0.68 -2.73
CA LEU A 84 15.91 1.58 -2.96
C LEU A 84 17.27 0.89 -2.80
N MET A 85 17.44 0.07 -1.76
CA MET A 85 18.69 -0.65 -1.50
C MET A 85 18.99 -1.71 -2.57
N LEU A 86 17.97 -2.27 -3.21
CA LEU A 86 18.12 -3.21 -4.32
C LEU A 86 18.45 -2.50 -5.65
N GLY A 87 18.32 -1.18 -5.70
CA GLY A 87 18.64 -0.35 -6.87
C GLY A 87 17.42 -0.12 -7.75
N ASN A 88 16.64 0.88 -7.43
CA ASN A 88 15.51 1.33 -8.24
C ASN A 88 15.88 2.52 -9.15
N GLN A 89 14.99 2.83 -10.07
CA GLN A 89 15.19 3.93 -11.03
C GLN A 89 14.82 5.33 -10.49
N TRP A 90 14.23 5.42 -9.27
CA TRP A 90 13.66 6.65 -8.73
C TRP A 90 14.64 7.49 -7.90
N GLY A 91 15.77 6.90 -7.50
CA GLY A 91 16.80 7.55 -6.69
C GLY A 91 16.44 7.69 -5.21
N VAL A 92 17.45 8.01 -4.39
CA VAL A 92 17.35 7.99 -2.92
C VAL A 92 16.24 8.91 -2.38
N GLY A 93 16.21 10.15 -2.86
CA GLY A 93 15.23 11.15 -2.40
C GLY A 93 13.81 10.81 -2.83
N GLY A 94 13.64 10.34 -4.08
CA GLY A 94 12.34 10.00 -4.64
C GLY A 94 11.67 8.84 -3.89
N SER A 95 12.36 7.73 -3.76
CA SER A 95 11.79 6.50 -3.17
C SER A 95 11.37 6.65 -1.72
N LEU A 96 12.22 7.23 -0.87
CA LEU A 96 11.88 7.38 0.55
C LEU A 96 10.74 8.37 0.77
N ILE A 97 10.77 9.50 0.06
CA ILE A 97 9.72 10.52 0.21
C ILE A 97 8.38 9.94 -0.26
N VAL A 98 8.35 9.28 -1.42
CA VAL A 98 7.10 8.69 -1.92
C VAL A 98 6.60 7.57 -1.01
N GLY A 99 7.49 6.72 -0.48
CA GLY A 99 7.11 5.66 0.45
C GLY A 99 6.50 6.20 1.74
N ILE A 100 7.02 7.30 2.30
CA ILE A 100 6.42 7.97 3.45
C ILE A 100 5.04 8.54 3.08
N ILE A 101 4.91 9.23 1.96
CA ILE A 101 3.67 9.86 1.52
C ILE A 101 2.58 8.80 1.27
N GLN A 102 2.92 7.71 0.58
CA GLN A 102 2.02 6.58 0.34
C GLN A 102 1.63 5.88 1.65
N GLY A 103 2.58 5.68 2.55
CA GLY A 103 2.36 5.11 3.88
C GLY A 103 1.45 5.98 4.74
N VAL A 104 1.62 7.30 4.72
CA VAL A 104 0.68 8.24 5.38
C VAL A 104 -0.71 8.11 4.76
N GLY A 105 -0.81 8.10 3.43
CA GLY A 105 -2.09 7.91 2.73
C GLY A 105 -2.81 6.62 3.17
N ALA A 106 -2.08 5.51 3.20
CA ALA A 106 -2.62 4.22 3.67
C ALA A 106 -3.06 4.25 5.13
N GLU A 107 -2.28 4.89 6.00
CA GLU A 107 -2.55 5.00 7.44
C GLU A 107 -3.79 5.84 7.74
N LEU A 108 -4.04 6.90 6.95
CA LEU A 108 -5.17 7.80 7.16
C LEU A 108 -6.52 7.07 7.17
N ALA A 109 -6.70 6.00 6.40
CA ALA A 109 -7.91 5.20 6.44
C ALA A 109 -8.14 4.61 7.84
N PHE A 110 -7.11 4.02 8.42
CA PHE A 110 -7.21 3.38 9.74
C PHE A 110 -7.34 4.40 10.85
N ILE A 111 -6.72 5.58 10.73
CA ILE A 111 -6.95 6.74 11.63
C ILE A 111 -8.42 7.14 11.57
N PHE A 112 -8.99 7.27 10.38
CA PHE A 112 -10.40 7.65 10.18
C PHE A 112 -11.35 6.66 10.86
N PHE A 113 -11.04 5.38 10.80
CA PHE A 113 -11.76 4.33 11.52
C PHE A 113 -11.33 4.17 12.99
N MET A 114 -10.53 5.10 13.53
CA MET A 114 -10.01 5.07 14.90
C MET A 114 -9.36 3.72 15.28
N TYR A 115 -8.78 3.02 14.33
CA TYR A 115 -8.16 1.68 14.49
C TYR A 115 -9.12 0.62 15.07
N LYS A 116 -10.41 0.78 14.83
CA LYS A 116 -11.44 -0.15 15.32
C LYS A 116 -12.00 -1.06 14.24
N THR A 117 -11.89 -0.68 12.98
CA THR A 117 -12.48 -1.40 11.85
C THR A 117 -11.40 -1.99 10.97
N TRP A 118 -11.36 -3.32 10.91
CA TRP A 118 -10.37 -4.10 10.19
C TRP A 118 -11.07 -5.08 9.24
N ASN A 119 -11.53 -4.59 8.11
CA ASN A 119 -12.31 -5.35 7.14
C ASN A 119 -11.94 -4.95 5.69
N LEU A 120 -12.61 -5.57 4.72
CA LEU A 120 -12.41 -5.28 3.30
C LEU A 120 -12.55 -3.77 3.00
N LEU A 121 -13.57 -3.11 3.58
CA LEU A 121 -13.84 -1.70 3.29
C LEU A 121 -12.70 -0.80 3.79
N SER A 122 -12.26 -1.00 5.05
CA SER A 122 -11.15 -0.20 5.59
C SER A 122 -9.84 -0.42 4.84
N THR A 123 -9.57 -1.66 4.39
CA THR A 123 -8.39 -1.99 3.59
C THR A 123 -8.49 -1.38 2.19
N ALA A 124 -9.67 -1.44 1.56
CA ALA A 124 -9.90 -0.85 0.24
C ALA A 124 -9.75 0.69 0.27
N ILE A 125 -10.28 1.35 1.31
CA ILE A 125 -10.10 2.80 1.50
C ILE A 125 -8.63 3.12 1.75
N SER A 126 -7.90 2.30 2.51
CA SER A 126 -6.47 2.47 2.74
C SER A 126 -5.68 2.45 1.43
N GLY A 127 -5.91 1.46 0.57
CA GLY A 127 -5.30 1.40 -0.75
C GLY A 127 -5.67 2.58 -1.64
N SER A 128 -6.94 3.01 -1.61
CA SER A 128 -7.40 4.17 -2.36
C SER A 128 -6.71 5.47 -1.94
N LEU A 129 -6.59 5.71 -0.64
CA LEU A 129 -5.92 6.90 -0.10
C LEU A 129 -4.40 6.87 -0.36
N ALA A 130 -3.78 5.69 -0.33
CA ALA A 130 -2.40 5.53 -0.80
C ALA A 130 -2.26 5.90 -2.28
N GLY A 131 -3.23 5.52 -3.13
CA GLY A 131 -3.30 5.90 -4.53
C GLY A 131 -3.44 7.41 -4.74
N VAL A 132 -4.27 8.09 -3.94
CA VAL A 132 -4.37 9.56 -3.93
C VAL A 132 -3.05 10.19 -3.53
N ALA A 133 -2.41 9.69 -2.47
CA ALA A 133 -1.14 10.20 -1.98
C ALA A 133 -0.01 10.03 -3.02
N CYS A 134 0.04 8.88 -3.70
CA CYS A 134 0.95 8.63 -4.82
C CYS A 134 0.73 9.61 -5.97
N PHE A 135 -0.52 9.82 -6.38
CA PHE A 135 -0.87 10.79 -7.40
C PHE A 135 -0.42 12.22 -7.03
N ILE A 136 -0.71 12.66 -5.79
CA ILE A 136 -0.31 13.99 -5.32
C ILE A 136 1.21 14.16 -5.39
N TYR A 137 1.96 13.16 -4.95
CA TYR A 137 3.42 13.19 -5.04
C TYR A 137 3.89 13.32 -6.50
N ASN A 138 3.37 12.50 -7.40
CA ASN A 138 3.76 12.52 -8.82
C ASN A 138 3.40 13.86 -9.48
N TRP A 139 2.23 14.41 -9.16
CA TRP A 139 1.80 15.70 -9.68
C TRP A 139 2.69 16.85 -9.20
N VAL A 140 3.00 16.88 -7.92
CA VAL A 140 3.87 17.93 -7.35
C VAL A 140 5.31 17.82 -7.84
N SER A 141 5.82 16.58 -8.00
CA SER A 141 7.22 16.33 -8.35
C SER A 141 7.53 16.46 -9.84
N GLY A 142 6.57 16.18 -10.72
CA GLY A 142 6.81 16.14 -12.16
C GLY A 142 5.61 16.52 -13.03
N GLY A 143 4.48 16.90 -12.44
CA GLY A 143 3.24 17.18 -13.15
C GLY A 143 3.10 18.60 -13.75
N GLN A 144 4.19 19.39 -13.77
CA GLN A 144 4.14 20.71 -14.39
C GLN A 144 3.84 20.56 -15.89
N GLY A 145 2.74 21.16 -16.31
CA GLY A 145 2.32 21.09 -17.72
C GLY A 145 1.35 19.95 -18.04
N TRP A 146 0.93 19.14 -17.07
CA TRP A 146 -0.12 18.16 -17.29
C TRP A 146 -1.46 18.85 -17.62
N SER A 147 -2.14 18.36 -18.65
CA SER A 147 -3.49 18.83 -18.96
C SER A 147 -4.48 18.42 -17.87
N THR A 148 -5.55 19.19 -17.71
CA THR A 148 -6.64 18.86 -16.76
C THR A 148 -7.19 17.46 -16.98
N GLN A 149 -7.34 17.06 -18.25
CA GLN A 149 -7.82 15.71 -18.59
C GLN A 149 -6.87 14.63 -18.08
N TYR A 150 -5.56 14.80 -18.26
CA TYR A 150 -4.54 13.87 -17.75
C TYR A 150 -4.56 13.79 -16.22
N ILE A 151 -4.63 14.93 -15.53
CA ILE A 151 -4.69 15.02 -14.07
C ILE A 151 -5.87 14.21 -13.53
N VAL A 152 -7.07 14.43 -14.09
CA VAL A 152 -8.28 13.74 -13.65
C VAL A 152 -8.21 12.23 -13.94
N ALA A 153 -7.76 11.86 -15.13
CA ALA A 153 -7.60 10.45 -15.50
C ALA A 153 -6.59 9.73 -14.61
N ASN A 154 -5.41 10.33 -14.38
CA ASN A 154 -4.36 9.73 -13.56
C ASN A 154 -4.76 9.62 -12.09
N LEU A 155 -5.47 10.62 -11.54
CA LEU A 155 -6.02 10.54 -10.18
C LEU A 155 -7.01 9.38 -10.06
N ILE A 156 -7.98 9.30 -10.97
CA ILE A 156 -9.03 8.25 -10.93
C ILE A 156 -8.39 6.86 -11.05
N THR A 157 -7.47 6.69 -11.99
CA THR A 157 -6.82 5.39 -12.23
C THR A 157 -5.89 4.98 -11.09
N SER A 158 -5.20 5.92 -10.45
CA SER A 158 -4.42 5.67 -9.23
C SER A 158 -5.30 5.23 -8.05
N ILE A 159 -6.48 5.87 -7.89
CA ILE A 159 -7.45 5.46 -6.87
C ILE A 159 -7.97 4.06 -7.14
N ILE A 160 -8.36 3.76 -8.38
CA ILE A 160 -8.87 2.44 -8.80
C ILE A 160 -7.80 1.37 -8.57
N SER A 161 -6.58 1.63 -8.98
CA SER A 161 -5.45 0.72 -8.80
C SER A 161 -5.16 0.46 -7.31
N GLY A 162 -5.11 1.50 -6.50
CA GLY A 162 -4.96 1.39 -5.05
C GLY A 162 -6.12 0.61 -4.41
N PHE A 163 -7.36 0.89 -4.80
CA PHE A 163 -8.54 0.16 -4.33
C PHE A 163 -8.46 -1.34 -4.64
N ILE A 164 -8.12 -1.70 -5.88
CA ILE A 164 -8.09 -3.09 -6.32
C ILE A 164 -6.84 -3.81 -5.76
N VAL A 165 -5.64 -3.30 -6.06
CA VAL A 165 -4.39 -4.01 -5.77
C VAL A 165 -4.03 -3.89 -4.28
N ALA A 166 -3.95 -2.67 -3.77
CA ALA A 166 -3.55 -2.44 -2.37
C ALA A 166 -4.71 -2.58 -1.37
N GLY A 167 -5.96 -2.66 -1.85
CA GLY A 167 -7.14 -2.88 -1.03
C GLY A 167 -7.68 -4.30 -1.13
N VAL A 168 -8.39 -4.59 -2.22
CA VAL A 168 -9.15 -5.85 -2.38
C VAL A 168 -8.22 -7.06 -2.43
N VAL A 169 -7.15 -7.03 -3.26
CA VAL A 169 -6.20 -8.15 -3.36
C VAL A 169 -5.51 -8.36 -2.02
N VAL A 170 -5.06 -7.30 -1.35
CA VAL A 170 -4.45 -7.36 -0.01
C VAL A 170 -5.37 -8.03 1.02
N TRP A 171 -6.66 -7.72 1.00
CA TRP A 171 -7.62 -8.39 1.86
C TRP A 171 -7.66 -9.90 1.63
N PHE A 172 -7.70 -10.34 0.38
CA PHE A 172 -7.68 -11.77 0.05
C PHE A 172 -6.34 -12.42 0.39
N VAL A 173 -5.21 -11.74 0.19
CA VAL A 173 -3.88 -12.22 0.62
C VAL A 173 -3.85 -12.43 2.14
N GLN A 174 -4.35 -11.47 2.92
CA GLN A 174 -4.45 -11.64 4.38
C GLN A 174 -5.32 -12.85 4.74
N LYS A 175 -6.46 -13.06 4.07
CA LYS A 175 -7.32 -14.22 4.29
C LYS A 175 -6.63 -15.53 3.95
N ALA A 176 -5.90 -15.58 2.84
CA ALA A 176 -5.12 -16.75 2.45
C ALA A 176 -4.03 -17.06 3.48
N LEU A 177 -3.29 -16.05 3.95
CA LEU A 177 -2.30 -16.21 5.02
C LEU A 177 -2.92 -16.68 6.33
N ALA A 178 -4.09 -16.17 6.70
CA ALA A 178 -4.80 -16.63 7.89
C ALA A 178 -5.20 -18.11 7.78
N ALA A 179 -5.62 -18.56 6.60
CA ALA A 179 -5.99 -19.95 6.37
C ALA A 179 -4.81 -20.95 6.50
N THR A 180 -3.56 -20.48 6.37
CA THR A 180 -2.37 -21.31 6.59
C THR A 180 -1.99 -21.49 8.06
N GLY A 181 -2.64 -20.75 8.98
CA GLY A 181 -2.32 -20.74 10.41
C GLY A 181 -1.11 -19.86 10.79
N VAL A 182 -0.41 -19.26 9.82
CA VAL A 182 0.75 -18.40 10.09
C VAL A 182 0.39 -17.15 10.90
N LEU A 183 -0.88 -16.74 10.84
CA LEU A 183 -1.39 -15.57 11.55
C LEU A 183 -2.10 -15.89 12.89
N ASP A 184 -2.05 -17.12 13.40
CA ASP A 184 -2.79 -17.53 14.62
C ASP A 184 -2.42 -16.72 15.87
N ARG A 185 -1.21 -16.17 15.90
CA ARG A 185 -0.74 -15.29 16.99
C ARG A 185 -1.28 -13.86 16.90
N PHE A 186 -1.94 -13.50 15.79
CA PHE A 186 -2.54 -12.20 15.55
C PHE A 186 -4.07 -12.29 15.60
N GLU A 187 -4.72 -11.20 15.96
CA GLU A 187 -6.18 -11.10 15.90
C GLU A 187 -6.72 -11.29 14.48
N SER A 188 -5.94 -10.95 13.47
CA SER A 188 -6.27 -11.10 12.06
C SER A 188 -6.36 -12.54 11.58
N GLY A 189 -5.69 -13.49 12.27
CA GLY A 189 -5.70 -14.90 11.93
C GLY A 189 -6.72 -15.71 12.72
N ARG A 190 -7.28 -15.16 13.80
CA ARG A 190 -8.25 -15.89 14.61
C ARG A 190 -9.61 -15.95 13.91
N PRO A 191 -10.29 -17.12 13.88
CA PRO A 191 -11.68 -17.18 13.46
C PRO A 191 -12.47 -16.18 14.31
N GLN A 192 -13.17 -15.24 13.66
CA GLN A 192 -14.16 -14.45 14.40
C GLN A 192 -15.17 -15.45 14.96
N ALA A 193 -15.22 -15.59 16.29
CA ALA A 193 -16.30 -16.30 16.91
C ALA A 193 -17.60 -15.66 16.41
N LEU A 194 -18.38 -16.43 15.69
CA LEU A 194 -19.72 -16.04 15.28
C LEU A 194 -20.50 -15.79 16.59
N VAL A 195 -20.69 -14.51 16.92
CA VAL A 195 -21.62 -14.07 17.96
C VAL A 195 -22.90 -13.68 17.27
#